data_f570b2487a4c8391d01482c8a0af73af
#
_entry.id   f570b2487a4c8391d01482c8a0af73af
#
_cell.length_a   1.000
_cell.length_b   1.000
_cell.length_c   1.000
_cell.angle_alpha   90.00
_cell.angle_beta   90.00
_cell.angle_gamma   90.00
#
_symmetry.space_group_name_H-M   'P 1'
#
loop_
_entity.id
_entity.type
_entity.pdbx_description
1 polymer ?
#
loop_
_entity_poly.entity_id
_entity_poly.type
_entity_poly.pdbx_seq_one_letter_code
_entity_poly.pdbx_strand_id
1 'polypeptide(L)'
;MTPELQLLGDAIFEAAKKAFLKLFENREHYYYCVVLTTGEALPPCIAAWSVEALERFINENAIPQEEIPYYKYSFADSPYYAFGYEEYFQQVVQLFEQRDSLIDYNNEEQWNEEYNLRLAAMVYAMKKLDETGIFAFNQPREQVYINVELMPPDDTDIERALSLNNPDNIEEWLSIFG
;
A
#
# COMPACT_ATOMS: atom_id res chain seq x y z
N MET A 1 -0.40 16.93 13.79
CA MET A 1 0.15 15.55 13.78
C MET A 1 0.57 15.21 15.18
N THR A 2 0.04 14.12 15.75
CA THR A 2 0.39 13.69 17.11
C THR A 2 1.74 12.96 17.12
N PRO A 3 2.45 12.91 18.26
CA PRO A 3 3.70 12.16 18.38
C PRO A 3 3.55 10.67 18.05
N GLU A 4 2.42 10.08 18.41
CA GLU A 4 2.10 8.67 18.17
C GLU A 4 1.94 8.38 16.67
N LEU A 5 1.21 9.24 15.96
CA LEU A 5 1.04 9.13 14.50
C LEU A 5 2.39 9.25 13.81
N GLN A 6 3.22 10.20 14.23
CA GLN A 6 4.53 10.40 13.64
C GLN A 6 5.45 9.19 13.89
N LEU A 7 5.49 8.67 15.12
CA LEU A 7 6.30 7.50 15.45
C LEU A 7 5.93 6.28 14.59
N LEU A 8 4.63 5.99 14.51
CA LEU A 8 4.13 4.85 13.74
C LEU A 8 4.36 5.05 12.25
N GLY A 9 4.06 6.24 11.73
CA GLY A 9 4.23 6.57 10.32
C GLY A 9 5.70 6.58 9.88
N ASP A 10 6.62 7.06 10.72
CA ASP A 10 8.06 7.00 10.43
C ASP A 10 8.58 5.55 10.40
N ALA A 11 8.09 4.68 11.29
CA ALA A 11 8.44 3.26 11.26
C ALA A 11 7.93 2.56 9.98
N ILE A 12 6.68 2.82 9.59
CA ILE A 12 6.09 2.29 8.34
C ILE A 12 6.86 2.82 7.13
N PHE A 13 7.17 4.12 7.11
CA PHE A 13 7.96 4.74 6.04
C PHE A 13 9.32 4.05 5.87
N GLU A 14 10.08 3.85 6.93
CA GLU A 14 11.41 3.23 6.85
C GLU A 14 11.33 1.77 6.39
N ALA A 15 10.34 1.01 6.85
CA ALA A 15 10.11 -0.36 6.44
C ALA A 15 9.73 -0.45 4.94
N ALA A 16 8.71 0.30 4.54
CA ALA A 16 8.22 0.31 3.16
C ALA A 16 9.28 0.85 2.18
N LYS A 17 10.05 1.87 2.59
CA LYS A 17 11.16 2.40 1.78
C LYS A 17 12.20 1.33 1.46
N LYS A 18 12.61 0.54 2.46
CA LYS A 18 13.57 -0.56 2.26
C LYS A 18 13.00 -1.63 1.34
N ALA A 19 11.74 -2.01 1.55
CA ALA A 19 11.06 -3.01 0.75
C ALA A 19 10.92 -2.55 -0.73
N PHE A 20 10.43 -1.34 -0.98
CA PHE A 20 10.31 -0.79 -2.34
C PHE A 20 11.68 -0.63 -3.02
N LEU A 21 12.70 -0.08 -2.33
CA LEU A 21 14.04 0.05 -2.91
C LEU A 21 14.61 -1.32 -3.29
N LYS A 22 14.42 -2.33 -2.44
CA LYS A 22 14.87 -3.69 -2.75
C LYS A 22 14.11 -4.30 -3.91
N LEU A 23 12.80 -4.08 -3.97
CA LEU A 23 11.97 -4.53 -5.07
C LEU A 23 12.40 -3.89 -6.41
N PHE A 24 12.67 -2.59 -6.42
CA PHE A 24 13.02 -1.83 -7.63
C PHE A 24 14.43 -2.14 -8.17
N GLU A 25 15.27 -2.90 -7.45
CA GLU A 25 16.55 -3.40 -7.96
C GLU A 25 16.38 -4.32 -9.18
N ASN A 26 15.21 -4.94 -9.37
CA ASN A 26 14.91 -5.77 -10.55
C ASN A 26 14.72 -4.97 -11.83
N ARG A 27 14.60 -3.62 -11.73
CA ARG A 27 14.47 -2.65 -12.83
C ARG A 27 13.22 -2.83 -13.69
N GLU A 28 12.17 -3.43 -13.17
CA GLU A 28 10.87 -3.48 -13.81
C GLU A 28 10.14 -2.13 -13.74
N HIS A 29 9.15 -1.91 -14.62
CA HIS A 29 8.36 -0.69 -14.68
C HIS A 29 7.10 -0.85 -13.83
N TYR A 30 7.13 -0.29 -12.62
CA TYR A 30 6.03 -0.39 -11.68
C TYR A 30 4.95 0.65 -11.98
N TYR A 31 3.69 0.21 -12.05
CA TYR A 31 2.54 1.07 -12.25
C TYR A 31 1.57 1.09 -11.06
N TYR A 32 1.72 0.16 -10.13
CA TYR A 32 0.90 0.02 -8.93
C TYR A 32 1.81 -0.30 -7.74
N CYS A 33 1.77 0.56 -6.72
CA CYS A 33 2.56 0.44 -5.51
C CYS A 33 1.71 0.83 -4.30
N VAL A 34 1.38 -0.10 -3.42
CA VAL A 34 0.50 0.16 -2.30
C VAL A 34 1.09 -0.30 -0.97
N VAL A 35 0.67 0.36 0.10
CA VAL A 35 0.71 -0.16 1.45
C VAL A 35 -0.65 -0.81 1.71
N LEU A 36 -0.64 -2.08 2.09
CA LEU A 36 -1.82 -2.91 2.25
C LEU A 36 -2.00 -3.29 3.71
N THR A 37 -3.21 -3.16 4.23
CA THR A 37 -3.59 -3.61 5.57
C THR A 37 -4.96 -4.28 5.56
N THR A 38 -5.36 -4.86 6.70
CA THR A 38 -6.68 -5.47 6.86
C THR A 38 -7.75 -4.45 7.25
N GLY A 39 -9.02 -4.87 7.22
CA GLY A 39 -10.15 -4.08 7.73
C GLY A 39 -10.05 -3.71 9.22
N GLU A 40 -9.15 -4.33 9.99
CA GLU A 40 -8.83 -3.93 11.37
C GLU A 40 -7.57 -3.04 11.47
N ALA A 41 -7.03 -2.57 10.35
CA ALA A 41 -5.79 -1.82 10.28
C ALA A 41 -4.63 -2.51 11.04
N LEU A 42 -4.43 -3.81 10.79
CA LEU A 42 -3.30 -4.59 11.33
C LEU A 42 -1.96 -4.12 10.72
N PRO A 43 -0.79 -4.61 11.22
CA PRO A 43 0.50 -4.25 10.67
C PRO A 43 0.53 -4.37 9.14
N PRO A 44 0.87 -3.29 8.42
CA PRO A 44 0.78 -3.28 6.96
C PRO A 44 1.95 -4.03 6.31
N CYS A 45 1.73 -4.42 5.06
CA CYS A 45 2.80 -4.83 4.14
C CYS A 45 2.79 -3.95 2.88
N ILE A 46 3.70 -4.19 1.94
CA ILE A 46 3.60 -3.62 0.59
C ILE A 46 3.11 -4.65 -0.41
N ALA A 47 2.43 -4.16 -1.44
CA ALA A 47 2.19 -4.91 -2.67
C ALA A 47 2.47 -4.01 -3.87
N ALA A 48 2.86 -4.60 -5.00
CA ALA A 48 3.15 -3.85 -6.21
C ALA A 48 2.88 -4.70 -7.47
N TRP A 49 2.61 -4.02 -8.59
CA TRP A 49 2.62 -4.61 -9.91
C TRP A 49 3.54 -3.84 -10.84
N SER A 50 4.31 -4.56 -11.63
CA SER A 50 5.02 -4.03 -12.78
C SER A 50 4.36 -4.50 -14.09
N VAL A 51 4.65 -3.80 -15.17
CA VAL A 51 4.20 -4.20 -16.52
C VAL A 51 4.71 -5.59 -16.85
N GLU A 52 5.98 -5.84 -16.58
CA GLU A 52 6.63 -7.13 -16.87
C GLU A 52 6.07 -8.27 -16.02
N ALA A 53 5.74 -8.01 -14.75
CA ALA A 53 5.14 -9.02 -13.88
C ALA A 53 3.71 -9.37 -14.34
N LEU A 54 2.93 -8.37 -14.75
CA LEU A 54 1.58 -8.59 -15.29
C LEU A 54 1.63 -9.39 -16.59
N GLU A 55 2.54 -9.06 -17.51
CA GLU A 55 2.71 -9.82 -18.76
C GLU A 55 3.08 -11.29 -18.49
N ARG A 56 3.99 -11.54 -17.55
CA ARG A 56 4.32 -12.92 -17.13
C ARG A 56 3.10 -13.64 -16.57
N PHE A 57 2.38 -13.01 -15.65
CA PHE A 57 1.19 -13.59 -15.01
C PHE A 57 0.10 -13.94 -16.03
N ILE A 58 -0.21 -13.02 -16.97
CA ILE A 58 -1.18 -13.24 -18.03
C ILE A 58 -0.81 -14.46 -18.90
N ASN A 59 0.47 -14.54 -19.30
CA ASN A 59 0.95 -15.63 -20.16
C ASN A 59 0.96 -16.98 -19.43
N GLU A 60 1.42 -17.03 -18.19
CA GLU A 60 1.52 -18.24 -17.39
C GLU A 60 0.14 -18.82 -17.02
N ASN A 61 -0.84 -17.96 -16.79
CA ASN A 61 -2.19 -18.36 -16.41
C ASN A 61 -3.19 -18.35 -17.56
N ALA A 62 -2.75 -18.02 -18.78
CA ALA A 62 -3.59 -17.92 -19.99
C ALA A 62 -4.84 -17.05 -19.77
N ILE A 63 -4.66 -15.89 -19.13
CA ILE A 63 -5.74 -14.96 -18.76
C ILE A 63 -6.38 -14.38 -20.03
N PRO A 64 -7.72 -14.47 -20.20
CA PRO A 64 -8.42 -13.85 -21.33
C PRO A 64 -8.27 -12.32 -21.31
N GLN A 65 -8.26 -11.71 -22.51
CA GLN A 65 -8.07 -10.25 -22.67
C GLN A 65 -9.09 -9.43 -21.86
N GLU A 66 -10.33 -9.89 -21.81
CA GLU A 66 -11.43 -9.24 -21.09
C GLU A 66 -11.30 -9.29 -19.57
N GLU A 67 -10.48 -10.20 -19.02
CA GLU A 67 -10.27 -10.36 -17.60
C GLU A 67 -9.04 -9.59 -17.09
N ILE A 68 -8.14 -9.17 -17.97
CA ILE A 68 -6.89 -8.48 -17.60
C ILE A 68 -7.13 -7.26 -16.67
N PRO A 69 -8.15 -6.39 -16.88
CA PRO A 69 -8.40 -5.26 -16.01
C PRO A 69 -8.62 -5.62 -14.54
N TYR A 70 -9.19 -6.79 -14.25
CA TYR A 70 -9.42 -7.26 -12.88
C TYR A 70 -8.12 -7.66 -12.15
N TYR A 71 -7.15 -8.22 -12.91
CA TYR A 71 -5.87 -8.63 -12.34
C TYR A 71 -4.88 -7.47 -12.24
N LYS A 72 -4.99 -6.48 -13.11
CA LYS A 72 -4.06 -5.35 -13.21
C LYS A 72 -3.82 -4.63 -11.89
N TYR A 73 -4.84 -4.54 -11.04
CA TYR A 73 -4.80 -3.87 -9.74
C TYR A 73 -5.12 -4.81 -8.58
N SER A 74 -5.06 -6.13 -8.81
CA SER A 74 -5.27 -7.11 -7.75
C SER A 74 -4.00 -7.31 -6.94
N PHE A 75 -3.95 -6.82 -5.72
CA PHE A 75 -2.84 -7.09 -4.80
C PHE A 75 -2.71 -8.58 -4.49
N ALA A 76 -3.83 -9.31 -4.43
CA ALA A 76 -3.85 -10.72 -4.04
C ALA A 76 -3.18 -11.64 -5.08
N ASP A 77 -3.23 -11.26 -6.36
CA ASP A 77 -2.63 -12.03 -7.47
C ASP A 77 -1.20 -11.57 -7.79
N SER A 78 -0.74 -10.50 -7.14
CA SER A 78 0.59 -9.96 -7.39
C SER A 78 1.70 -10.89 -6.90
N PRO A 79 2.73 -11.14 -7.72
CA PRO A 79 3.94 -11.85 -7.27
C PRO A 79 4.74 -11.06 -6.24
N TYR A 80 4.43 -9.78 -6.06
CA TYR A 80 5.07 -8.88 -5.09
C TYR A 80 4.16 -8.55 -3.90
N TYR A 81 3.15 -9.39 -3.65
CA TYR A 81 2.34 -9.32 -2.41
C TYR A 81 3.22 -9.59 -1.19
N ALA A 82 3.09 -8.76 -0.16
CA ALA A 82 3.84 -8.82 1.09
C ALA A 82 5.36 -8.89 0.91
N PHE A 83 5.89 -8.26 -0.17
CA PHE A 83 7.32 -8.29 -0.47
C PHE A 83 8.15 -7.68 0.67
N GLY A 84 9.13 -8.45 1.15
CA GLY A 84 10.05 -8.03 2.22
C GLY A 84 9.41 -7.90 3.61
N TYR A 85 8.18 -8.40 3.83
CA TYR A 85 7.48 -8.26 5.10
C TYR A 85 8.27 -8.82 6.28
N GLU A 86 8.73 -10.06 6.19
CA GLU A 86 9.52 -10.72 7.24
C GLU A 86 10.86 -10.02 7.51
N GLU A 87 11.43 -9.37 6.51
CA GLU A 87 12.75 -8.75 6.61
C GLU A 87 12.68 -7.31 7.14
N TYR A 88 11.69 -6.51 6.71
CA TYR A 88 11.70 -5.07 6.96
C TYR A 88 10.64 -4.58 7.93
N PHE A 89 9.52 -5.31 8.13
CA PHE A 89 8.38 -4.82 8.91
C PHE A 89 8.36 -5.26 10.38
N GLN A 90 9.37 -5.99 10.88
CA GLN A 90 9.38 -6.51 12.25
C GLN A 90 9.26 -5.41 13.33
N GLN A 91 9.89 -4.26 13.11
CA GLN A 91 9.76 -3.12 14.03
C GLN A 91 8.33 -2.54 14.01
N VAL A 92 7.70 -2.49 12.83
CA VAL A 92 6.30 -2.04 12.69
C VAL A 92 5.39 -2.99 13.46
N VAL A 93 5.53 -4.31 13.26
CA VAL A 93 4.77 -5.33 14.00
C VAL A 93 4.87 -5.13 15.51
N GLN A 94 6.09 -4.96 16.05
CA GLN A 94 6.29 -4.73 17.48
C GLN A 94 5.62 -3.46 17.99
N LEU A 95 5.62 -2.38 17.21
CA LEU A 95 4.93 -1.14 17.58
C LEU A 95 3.40 -1.33 17.63
N PHE A 96 2.84 -2.08 16.67
CA PHE A 96 1.41 -2.40 16.65
C PHE A 96 1.03 -3.28 17.86
N GLU A 97 1.80 -4.33 18.17
CA GLU A 97 1.58 -5.19 19.35
C GLU A 97 1.62 -4.40 20.67
N GLN A 98 2.58 -3.45 20.79
CA GLN A 98 2.62 -2.58 21.96
C GLN A 98 1.38 -1.72 22.08
N ARG A 99 0.85 -1.18 20.97
CA ARG A 99 -0.37 -0.40 20.96
C ARG A 99 -1.59 -1.24 21.27
N ASP A 100 -1.68 -2.46 20.72
CA ASP A 100 -2.76 -3.40 21.02
C ASP A 100 -2.91 -3.66 22.53
N SER A 101 -1.80 -3.66 23.25
CA SER A 101 -1.82 -3.84 24.73
C SER A 101 -2.46 -2.66 25.50
N LEU A 102 -2.66 -1.51 24.84
CA LEU A 102 -3.22 -0.29 25.45
C LEU A 102 -4.70 -0.08 25.09
N ILE A 103 -5.26 -0.88 24.18
CA ILE A 103 -6.63 -0.71 23.67
C ILE A 103 -7.58 -1.59 24.46
N ASP A 104 -8.68 -0.99 24.92
CA ASP A 104 -9.85 -1.76 25.35
C ASP A 104 -10.75 -2.04 24.14
N TYR A 105 -10.69 -3.24 23.60
CA TYR A 105 -11.50 -3.69 22.46
C TYR A 105 -13.01 -3.72 22.71
N ASN A 106 -13.46 -3.55 23.95
CA ASN A 106 -14.88 -3.38 24.27
C ASN A 106 -15.31 -1.91 24.22
N ASN A 107 -14.36 -0.98 24.07
CA ASN A 107 -14.62 0.45 23.93
C ASN A 107 -14.54 0.84 22.44
N GLU A 108 -15.71 0.97 21.81
CA GLU A 108 -15.82 1.29 20.37
C GLU A 108 -15.16 2.65 20.00
N GLU A 109 -15.24 3.66 20.88
CA GLU A 109 -14.63 4.96 20.64
C GLU A 109 -13.10 4.85 20.59
N GLN A 110 -12.52 4.17 21.58
CA GLN A 110 -11.08 3.95 21.64
C GLN A 110 -10.56 3.11 20.47
N TRP A 111 -11.33 2.09 20.07
CA TRP A 111 -11.03 1.29 18.88
C TRP A 111 -11.02 2.14 17.60
N ASN A 112 -12.05 2.97 17.39
CA ASN A 112 -12.14 3.83 16.22
C ASN A 112 -11.02 4.89 16.18
N GLU A 113 -10.65 5.46 17.32
CA GLU A 113 -9.50 6.39 17.41
C GLU A 113 -8.19 5.72 16.98
N GLU A 114 -7.94 4.51 17.47
CA GLU A 114 -6.74 3.75 17.12
C GLU A 114 -6.73 3.33 15.65
N TYR A 115 -7.84 2.83 15.13
CA TYR A 115 -8.01 2.48 13.73
C TYR A 115 -7.68 3.67 12.81
N ASN A 116 -8.27 4.82 13.08
CA ASN A 116 -8.03 6.03 12.31
C ASN A 116 -6.58 6.52 12.42
N LEU A 117 -5.96 6.40 13.60
CA LEU A 117 -4.55 6.75 13.80
C LEU A 117 -3.64 5.85 12.95
N ARG A 118 -3.90 4.55 12.90
CA ARG A 118 -3.12 3.58 12.11
C ARG A 118 -3.22 3.87 10.62
N LEU A 119 -4.43 4.08 10.09
CA LEU A 119 -4.62 4.44 8.68
C LEU A 119 -3.96 5.77 8.34
N ALA A 120 -4.11 6.79 9.19
CA ALA A 120 -3.46 8.08 8.99
C ALA A 120 -1.92 7.97 9.00
N ALA A 121 -1.34 7.08 9.83
CA ALA A 121 0.10 6.82 9.84
C ALA A 121 0.58 6.14 8.55
N MET A 122 -0.21 5.23 7.98
CA MET A 122 0.08 4.59 6.68
C MET A 122 0.02 5.62 5.54
N VAL A 123 -1.01 6.47 5.51
CA VAL A 123 -1.13 7.56 4.51
C VAL A 123 0.02 8.56 4.65
N TYR A 124 0.40 8.92 5.86
CA TYR A 124 1.58 9.75 6.12
C TYR A 124 2.85 9.10 5.56
N ALA A 125 3.06 7.81 5.81
CA ALA A 125 4.21 7.07 5.29
C ALA A 125 4.25 7.07 3.75
N MET A 126 3.12 6.85 3.08
CA MET A 126 3.02 6.87 1.62
C MET A 126 3.32 8.26 1.04
N LYS A 127 2.79 9.34 1.63
CA LYS A 127 3.12 10.72 1.22
C LYS A 127 4.60 11.00 1.34
N LYS A 128 5.19 10.60 2.47
CA LYS A 128 6.63 10.77 2.72
C LYS A 128 7.48 9.95 1.75
N LEU A 129 7.06 8.74 1.38
CA LEU A 129 7.71 7.94 0.33
C LEU A 129 7.69 8.66 -1.01
N ASP A 130 6.55 9.19 -1.42
CA ASP A 130 6.38 9.91 -2.68
C ASP A 130 7.27 11.17 -2.73
N GLU A 131 7.34 11.93 -1.65
CA GLU A 131 8.23 13.10 -1.51
C GLU A 131 9.71 12.76 -1.69
N THR A 132 10.14 11.52 -1.44
CA THR A 132 11.52 11.08 -1.72
C THR A 132 11.80 10.82 -3.20
N GLY A 133 10.76 10.78 -4.04
CA GLY A 133 10.87 10.44 -5.46
C GLY A 133 11.05 8.95 -5.73
N ILE A 134 10.85 8.08 -4.74
CA ILE A 134 11.08 6.62 -4.86
C ILE A 134 10.25 6.00 -5.99
N PHE A 135 9.01 6.46 -6.18
CA PHE A 135 8.10 5.93 -7.21
C PHE A 135 8.43 6.41 -8.63
N ALA A 136 9.40 7.34 -8.77
CA ALA A 136 9.95 7.76 -10.06
C ALA A 136 11.28 7.06 -10.40
N PHE A 137 11.63 5.98 -9.71
CA PHE A 137 12.96 5.36 -9.83
C PHE A 137 13.16 4.66 -11.18
N ASN A 138 12.18 3.88 -11.65
CA ASN A 138 12.26 3.12 -12.90
C ASN A 138 11.33 3.66 -14.01
N GLN A 139 10.41 4.56 -13.69
CA GLN A 139 9.38 5.12 -14.57
C GLN A 139 8.98 6.53 -14.11
N PRO A 140 8.31 7.33 -14.96
CA PRO A 140 7.74 8.60 -14.53
C PRO A 140 6.72 8.43 -13.40
N ARG A 141 6.75 9.33 -12.38
CA ARG A 141 5.84 9.27 -11.22
C ARG A 141 4.36 9.28 -11.60
N GLU A 142 4.02 10.04 -12.63
CA GLU A 142 2.65 10.17 -13.14
C GLU A 142 2.07 8.87 -13.72
N GLN A 143 2.91 7.85 -13.96
CA GLN A 143 2.49 6.52 -14.43
C GLN A 143 2.29 5.53 -13.28
N VAL A 144 2.51 5.96 -12.04
CA VAL A 144 2.43 5.07 -10.87
C VAL A 144 1.25 5.45 -10.01
N TYR A 145 0.29 4.54 -9.88
CA TYR A 145 -0.74 4.57 -8.86
C TYR A 145 -0.14 4.19 -7.51
N ILE A 146 -0.38 5.02 -6.49
CA ILE A 146 0.00 4.70 -5.10
C ILE A 146 -1.22 4.80 -4.19
N ASN A 147 -1.34 3.93 -3.20
CA ASN A 147 -2.43 3.99 -2.24
C ASN A 147 -2.08 3.31 -0.91
N VAL A 148 -2.96 3.51 0.07
CA VAL A 148 -3.12 2.66 1.24
C VAL A 148 -4.44 1.93 1.05
N GLU A 149 -4.40 0.62 0.85
CA GLU A 149 -5.58 -0.20 0.55
C GLU A 149 -5.94 -1.13 1.71
N LEU A 150 -7.23 -1.40 1.83
CA LEU A 150 -7.77 -2.34 2.79
C LEU A 150 -8.01 -3.71 2.15
N MET A 151 -7.93 -4.74 2.95
CA MET A 151 -8.25 -6.12 2.59
C MET A 151 -9.35 -6.65 3.52
N PRO A 152 -10.59 -6.85 3.05
CA PRO A 152 -11.07 -6.54 1.68
C PRO A 152 -11.15 -5.03 1.39
N PRO A 153 -11.15 -4.62 0.10
CA PRO A 153 -11.32 -3.22 -0.30
C PRO A 153 -12.65 -2.63 0.20
N ASP A 154 -12.64 -1.33 0.51
CA ASP A 154 -13.84 -0.55 0.84
C ASP A 154 -13.85 0.81 0.15
N ASP A 155 -14.98 1.54 0.25
CA ASP A 155 -15.16 2.83 -0.43
C ASP A 155 -14.15 3.90 0.03
N THR A 156 -13.50 3.74 1.20
CA THR A 156 -12.49 4.70 1.70
C THR A 156 -11.16 4.58 0.98
N ASP A 157 -10.92 3.48 0.23
CA ASP A 157 -9.75 3.33 -0.64
C ASP A 157 -9.71 4.43 -1.72
N ILE A 158 -10.88 4.84 -2.24
CA ILE A 158 -11.02 5.90 -3.24
C ILE A 158 -10.58 7.26 -2.67
N GLU A 159 -11.01 7.59 -1.45
CA GLU A 159 -10.63 8.84 -0.79
C GLU A 159 -9.11 8.92 -0.57
N ARG A 160 -8.49 7.82 -0.15
CA ARG A 160 -7.04 7.73 0.02
C ARG A 160 -6.31 7.84 -1.31
N ALA A 161 -6.77 7.15 -2.35
CA ALA A 161 -6.19 7.23 -3.68
C ALA A 161 -6.20 8.68 -4.22
N LEU A 162 -7.33 9.39 -4.10
CA LEU A 162 -7.45 10.80 -4.51
C LEU A 162 -6.56 11.74 -3.67
N SER A 163 -6.27 11.39 -2.42
CA SER A 163 -5.37 12.18 -1.55
C SER A 163 -3.89 11.99 -1.86
N LEU A 164 -3.53 10.88 -2.54
CA LEU A 164 -2.16 10.45 -2.80
C LEU A 164 -1.73 10.62 -4.26
N ASN A 165 -2.67 10.79 -5.17
CA ASN A 165 -2.40 10.91 -6.60
C ASN A 165 -3.10 12.13 -7.21
N ASN A 166 -2.57 12.59 -8.37
CA ASN A 166 -3.35 13.46 -9.24
C ASN A 166 -4.45 12.61 -9.90
N PRO A 167 -5.74 13.01 -9.80
CA PRO A 167 -6.86 12.27 -10.40
C PRO A 167 -6.67 11.94 -11.88
N ASP A 168 -6.08 12.84 -12.65
CA ASP A 168 -5.82 12.63 -14.09
C ASP A 168 -4.87 11.44 -14.35
N ASN A 169 -4.01 11.10 -13.38
CA ASN A 169 -3.03 10.01 -13.52
C ASN A 169 -3.60 8.65 -13.12
N ILE A 170 -4.79 8.62 -12.51
CA ILE A 170 -5.43 7.40 -12.00
C ILE A 170 -6.83 7.18 -12.58
N GLU A 171 -7.16 7.82 -13.71
CA GLU A 171 -8.47 7.69 -14.37
C GLU A 171 -8.84 6.24 -14.67
N GLU A 172 -7.89 5.43 -15.13
CA GLU A 172 -8.13 4.01 -15.42
C GLU A 172 -8.54 3.26 -14.15
N TRP A 173 -7.82 3.45 -13.05
CA TRP A 173 -8.15 2.83 -11.77
C TRP A 173 -9.53 3.27 -11.27
N LEU A 174 -9.81 4.58 -11.33
CA LEU A 174 -11.12 5.14 -10.97
C LEU A 174 -12.26 4.59 -11.84
N SER A 175 -12.00 4.28 -13.11
CA SER A 175 -13.03 3.71 -13.98
C SER A 175 -13.41 2.27 -13.62
N ILE A 176 -12.58 1.57 -12.86
CA ILE A 176 -12.78 0.18 -12.43
C ILE A 176 -13.37 0.12 -11.02
N PHE A 177 -12.91 1.00 -10.12
CA PHE A 177 -13.20 0.92 -8.69
C PHE A 177 -13.95 2.14 -8.12
N GLY A 178 -14.09 3.24 -8.89
CA GLY A 178 -14.72 4.49 -8.51
C GLY A 178 -16.23 4.59 -8.72
#